data_e7de717fea153b0dc4321dc1566394e0
#
_entry.id   e7de717fea153b0dc4321dc1566394e0
#
_cell.length_a   1.000
_cell.length_b   1.000
_cell.length_c   1.000
_cell.angle_alpha   90.00
_cell.angle_beta   90.00
_cell.angle_gamma   90.00
#
_symmetry.space_group_name_H-M   'P 1'
#
loop_
_entity.id
_entity.type
_entity.pdbx_description
1 polymer ?
#
loop_
_entity_poly.entity_id
_entity_poly.type
_entity_poly.pdbx_seq_one_letter_code
_entity_poly.pdbx_strand_id
1 'polypeptide(L)'
;MTVGDKIRKIRTFRGMTQKELGVAIGLEEKGADNRVAQYETNYRVPKKDLLNKIAEVLRVDRQNFYTEVPGCAEDFMRTFFWLDEDSPGSIRLFQLVRNPGKERNGDDTIAKYNDSDEWPVSQPVGMY
;
A
#
# COMPACT_ATOMS: atom_id res chain seq x y z
N MET A 1 6.00 -7.11 -6.33
CA MET A 1 5.85 -5.69 -6.68
C MET A 1 7.14 -4.96 -6.39
N THR A 2 7.66 -4.25 -7.36
CA THR A 2 8.93 -3.53 -7.22
C THR A 2 8.74 -2.19 -6.50
N VAL A 3 9.86 -1.60 -6.07
CA VAL A 3 9.85 -0.25 -5.46
C VAL A 3 9.25 0.78 -6.43
N GLY A 4 9.59 0.71 -7.71
CA GLY A 4 9.03 1.59 -8.72
C GLY A 4 7.52 1.47 -8.85
N ASP A 5 7.00 0.25 -8.83
CA ASP A 5 5.56 0.00 -8.85
C ASP A 5 4.88 0.62 -7.63
N LYS A 6 5.48 0.49 -6.46
CA LYS A 6 4.96 1.06 -5.21
C LYS A 6 4.93 2.59 -5.28
N ILE A 7 5.99 3.20 -5.78
CA ILE A 7 6.05 4.66 -5.96
C ILE A 7 4.90 5.12 -6.86
N ARG A 8 4.71 4.47 -7.99
CA ARG A 8 3.65 4.79 -8.93
C ARG A 8 2.26 4.65 -8.31
N LYS A 9 2.00 3.56 -7.62
CA LYS A 9 0.72 3.30 -6.96
C LYS A 9 0.39 4.36 -5.92
N ILE A 10 1.34 4.67 -5.05
CA ILE A 10 1.14 5.65 -4.00
C ILE A 10 0.99 7.06 -4.60
N ARG A 11 1.82 7.40 -5.57
CA ARG A 11 1.72 8.69 -6.27
C ARG A 11 0.33 8.88 -6.89
N THR A 12 -0.14 7.88 -7.61
CA THR A 12 -1.46 7.89 -8.23
C THR A 12 -2.57 8.01 -7.19
N PHE A 13 -2.44 7.28 -6.10
CA PHE A 13 -3.39 7.36 -4.98
C PHE A 13 -3.45 8.76 -4.37
N ARG A 14 -2.31 9.43 -4.26
CA ARG A 14 -2.24 10.82 -3.77
C ARG A 14 -2.69 11.85 -4.81
N GLY A 15 -2.97 11.44 -6.03
CA GLY A 15 -3.38 12.34 -7.09
C GLY A 15 -2.28 13.24 -7.63
N MET A 16 -1.03 12.87 -7.44
CA MET A 16 0.12 13.63 -7.92
C MET A 16 0.56 13.18 -9.30
N THR A 17 0.97 14.15 -10.14
CA THR A 17 1.63 13.85 -11.40
C THR A 17 3.09 13.47 -11.16
N GLN A 18 3.72 12.83 -12.13
CA GLN A 18 5.15 12.54 -12.07
C GLN A 18 5.98 13.82 -11.91
N LYS A 19 5.59 14.89 -12.59
CA LYS A 19 6.27 16.18 -12.50
C LYS A 19 6.13 16.79 -11.10
N GLU A 20 4.93 16.76 -10.54
CA GLU A 20 4.68 17.27 -9.20
C GLU A 20 5.52 16.54 -8.15
N LEU A 21 5.56 15.22 -8.22
CA LEU A 21 6.40 14.44 -7.34
C LEU A 21 7.88 14.77 -7.53
N GLY A 22 8.33 14.86 -8.78
CA GLY A 22 9.72 15.17 -9.08
C GLY A 22 10.17 16.52 -8.52
N VAL A 23 9.37 17.54 -8.70
CA VAL A 23 9.65 18.87 -8.15
C VAL A 23 9.61 18.86 -6.63
N ALA A 24 8.66 18.16 -6.02
CA ALA A 24 8.53 18.08 -4.57
C ALA A 24 9.71 17.40 -3.89
N ILE A 25 10.36 16.45 -4.57
CA ILE A 25 11.55 15.78 -4.05
C ILE A 25 12.86 16.52 -4.38
N GLY A 26 12.76 17.69 -4.99
CA GLY A 26 13.92 18.56 -5.23
C GLY A 26 14.57 18.39 -6.60
N LEU A 27 13.94 17.74 -7.55
CA LEU A 27 14.42 17.69 -8.93
C LEU A 27 14.11 18.98 -9.66
N GLU A 28 14.94 19.29 -10.65
CA GLU A 28 14.67 20.43 -11.53
C GLU A 28 13.36 20.20 -12.29
N GLU A 29 12.57 21.26 -12.45
CA GLU A 29 11.29 21.18 -13.16
C GLU A 29 11.44 20.60 -14.55
N LYS A 30 12.50 20.99 -15.25
CA LYS A 30 12.82 20.43 -16.56
C LYS A 30 13.37 19.02 -16.41
N GLY A 31 12.61 18.04 -16.82
CA GLY A 31 13.01 16.63 -16.75
C GLY A 31 12.62 15.93 -15.45
N ALA A 32 11.90 16.59 -14.55
CA ALA A 32 11.44 15.96 -13.31
C ALA A 32 10.51 14.78 -13.57
N ASP A 33 9.60 14.91 -14.50
CA ASP A 33 8.68 13.86 -14.93
C ASP A 33 9.43 12.65 -15.50
N ASN A 34 10.40 12.88 -16.36
CA ASN A 34 11.20 11.81 -16.92
C ASN A 34 12.00 11.06 -15.87
N ARG A 35 12.54 11.77 -14.89
CA ARG A 35 13.31 11.15 -13.81
C ARG A 35 12.41 10.27 -12.93
N VAL A 36 11.23 10.75 -12.59
CA VAL A 36 10.24 9.98 -11.82
C VAL A 36 9.77 8.76 -12.62
N ALA A 37 9.52 8.93 -13.92
CA ALA A 37 9.16 7.81 -14.79
C ALA A 37 10.25 6.73 -14.81
N GLN A 38 11.52 7.11 -14.80
CA GLN A 38 12.64 6.17 -14.73
C GLN A 38 12.65 5.41 -13.39
N TYR A 39 12.31 6.05 -12.29
CA TYR A 39 12.19 5.38 -10.99
C TYR A 39 11.00 4.41 -10.97
N GLU A 40 9.86 4.81 -11.52
CA GLU A 40 8.66 3.99 -11.56
C GLU A 40 8.80 2.74 -12.44
N THR A 41 9.59 2.82 -13.50
CA THR A 41 9.87 1.71 -14.41
C THR A 41 11.07 0.85 -13.99
N ASN A 42 11.72 1.20 -12.89
CA ASN A 42 12.94 0.57 -12.39
C ASN A 42 14.16 0.72 -13.31
N TYR A 43 14.09 1.63 -14.26
CA TYR A 43 15.24 1.99 -15.10
C TYR A 43 16.34 2.63 -14.25
N ARG A 44 15.95 3.42 -13.25
CA ARG A 44 16.84 3.95 -12.23
C ARG A 44 16.29 3.57 -10.85
N VAL A 45 17.20 3.24 -9.95
CA VAL A 45 16.84 2.96 -8.55
C VAL A 45 17.18 4.20 -7.73
N PRO A 46 16.21 4.81 -7.04
CA PRO A 46 16.50 5.95 -6.19
C PRO A 46 17.37 5.51 -5.01
N LYS A 47 18.34 6.35 -4.65
CA LYS A 47 19.16 6.11 -3.46
C LYS A 47 18.28 6.23 -2.21
N LYS A 48 18.76 5.64 -1.12
CA LYS A 48 18.05 5.60 0.16
C LYS A 48 17.55 6.97 0.61
N ASP A 49 18.38 8.00 0.53
CA ASP A 49 18.02 9.36 0.94
C ASP A 49 16.88 9.91 0.09
N LEU A 50 16.93 9.69 -1.21
CA LEU A 50 15.88 10.12 -2.12
C LEU A 50 14.60 9.33 -1.90
N LEU A 51 14.71 8.04 -1.64
CA LEU A 51 13.58 7.18 -1.36
C LEU A 51 12.85 7.59 -0.07
N ASN A 52 13.61 7.97 0.96
CA ASN A 52 13.05 8.53 2.18
C ASN A 52 12.31 9.85 1.91
N LYS A 53 12.86 10.68 1.04
CA LYS A 53 12.22 11.94 0.64
C LYS A 53 10.94 11.73 -0.15
N ILE A 54 10.93 10.73 -1.02
CA ILE A 54 9.71 10.31 -1.73
C ILE A 54 8.63 9.87 -0.72
N ALA A 55 9.00 9.05 0.25
CA ALA A 55 8.08 8.63 1.30
C ALA A 55 7.50 9.81 2.07
N GLU A 56 8.35 10.76 2.44
CA GLU A 56 7.94 11.97 3.14
C GLU A 56 6.95 12.81 2.32
N VAL A 57 7.26 13.05 1.05
CA VAL A 57 6.40 13.82 0.15
C VAL A 57 5.06 13.12 -0.07
N LEU A 58 5.08 11.82 -0.25
CA LEU A 58 3.87 11.01 -0.43
C LEU A 58 3.11 10.75 0.86
N ARG A 59 3.66 11.16 2.01
CA ARG A 59 3.09 10.96 3.34
C ARG A 59 2.83 9.49 3.66
N VAL A 60 3.83 8.66 3.40
CA VAL A 60 3.81 7.24 3.72
C VAL A 60 5.01 6.89 4.57
N ASP A 61 4.90 5.79 5.30
CA ASP A 61 6.03 5.26 6.04
C ASP A 61 7.07 4.74 5.05
N ARG A 62 8.33 5.16 5.23
CA ARG A 62 9.45 4.71 4.40
C ARG A 62 9.60 3.20 4.37
N GLN A 63 9.14 2.50 5.40
CA GLN A 63 9.18 1.04 5.46
C GLN A 63 8.38 0.37 4.35
N ASN A 64 7.44 1.07 3.74
CA ASN A 64 6.74 0.57 2.55
C ASN A 64 7.71 0.19 1.42
N PHE A 65 8.85 0.84 1.36
CA PHE A 65 9.84 0.61 0.32
C PHE A 65 10.95 -0.36 0.73
N TYR A 66 11.11 -0.62 2.01
CA TYR A 66 12.24 -1.40 2.53
C TYR A 66 11.85 -2.77 3.09
N THR A 67 10.63 -2.91 3.57
CA THR A 67 10.21 -4.13 4.27
C THR A 67 9.96 -5.27 3.29
N GLU A 68 10.73 -6.32 3.43
CA GLU A 68 10.56 -7.55 2.66
C GLU A 68 9.90 -8.65 3.50
N VAL A 69 10.24 -8.70 4.77
CA VAL A 69 9.72 -9.70 5.71
C VAL A 69 9.04 -9.00 6.88
N PRO A 70 7.80 -9.39 7.21
CA PRO A 70 7.10 -8.79 8.34
C PRO A 70 7.81 -9.07 9.66
N GLY A 71 8.17 -8.00 10.38
CA GLY A 71 8.76 -8.07 11.71
C GLY A 71 7.82 -7.65 12.84
N CYS A 72 6.72 -7.01 12.50
CA CYS A 72 5.71 -6.56 13.44
C CYS A 72 4.33 -6.53 12.77
N ALA A 73 3.30 -6.20 13.53
CA ALA A 73 1.93 -6.18 13.02
C ALA A 73 1.76 -5.18 11.87
N GLU A 74 2.37 -4.02 11.97
CA GLU A 74 2.33 -2.99 10.96
C GLU A 74 2.99 -3.45 9.66
N ASP A 75 4.11 -4.12 9.75
CA ASP A 75 4.80 -4.67 8.58
C ASP A 75 3.96 -5.76 7.92
N PHE A 76 3.33 -6.59 8.73
CA PHE A 76 2.45 -7.64 8.25
C PHE A 76 1.26 -7.06 7.48
N MET A 77 0.60 -6.04 8.03
CA MET A 77 -0.51 -5.36 7.37
C MET A 77 -0.07 -4.67 6.09
N ARG A 78 1.12 -4.08 6.10
CA ARG A 78 1.72 -3.46 4.92
C ARG A 78 1.97 -4.49 3.82
N THR A 79 2.43 -5.67 4.20
CA THR A 79 2.63 -6.79 3.26
C THR A 79 1.30 -7.21 2.64
N PHE A 80 0.25 -7.35 3.43
CA PHE A 80 -1.08 -7.66 2.93
C PHE A 80 -1.59 -6.62 1.95
N PHE A 81 -1.40 -5.35 2.26
CA PHE A 81 -1.80 -4.27 1.36
C PHE A 81 -1.16 -4.41 -0.01
N TRP A 82 0.15 -4.64 -0.06
CA TRP A 82 0.85 -4.75 -1.33
C TRP A 82 0.50 -6.03 -2.10
N LEU A 83 0.21 -7.12 -1.40
CA LEU A 83 -0.29 -8.32 -2.04
C LEU A 83 -1.66 -8.10 -2.66
N ASP A 84 -2.54 -7.38 -1.99
CA ASP A 84 -3.86 -7.04 -2.52
C ASP A 84 -3.76 -6.12 -3.73
N GLU A 85 -2.85 -5.14 -3.71
CA GLU A 85 -2.61 -4.26 -4.84
C GLU A 85 -2.04 -4.98 -6.05
N ASP A 86 -1.19 -5.97 -5.82
CA ASP A 86 -0.59 -6.76 -6.89
C ASP A 86 -1.60 -7.70 -7.56
N SER A 87 -2.51 -8.24 -6.77
CA SER A 87 -3.60 -9.12 -7.23
C SER A 87 -4.91 -8.72 -6.56
N PRO A 88 -5.56 -7.66 -7.05
CA PRO A 88 -6.77 -7.13 -6.41
C PRO A 88 -7.86 -8.18 -6.25
N GLY A 89 -8.40 -8.26 -5.06
CA GLY A 89 -9.48 -9.18 -4.72
C GLY A 89 -9.06 -10.62 -4.45
N SER A 90 -7.77 -10.94 -4.54
CA SER A 90 -7.26 -12.29 -4.23
C SER A 90 -7.16 -12.56 -2.74
N ILE A 91 -7.05 -11.52 -1.94
CA ILE A 91 -6.94 -11.62 -0.49
C ILE A 91 -8.10 -10.89 0.16
N ARG A 92 -8.73 -11.54 1.11
CA ARG A 92 -9.76 -10.93 1.92
C ARG A 92 -9.41 -11.12 3.39
N LEU A 93 -9.45 -10.01 4.11
CA LEU A 93 -9.29 -10.03 5.56
C LEU A 93 -10.65 -9.81 6.19
N PHE A 94 -11.03 -10.70 7.09
CA PHE A 94 -12.25 -10.53 7.86
C PHE A 94 -12.01 -10.93 9.30
N GLN A 95 -12.69 -10.25 10.16
CA GLN A 95 -12.63 -10.50 11.59
C GLN A 95 -13.79 -11.38 11.99
N LEU A 96 -13.47 -12.46 12.66
CA LEU A 96 -14.50 -13.30 13.28
C LEU A 96 -14.90 -12.65 14.60
N VAL A 97 -16.06 -12.02 14.60
CA VAL A 97 -16.61 -11.37 15.79
C VAL A 97 -17.72 -12.24 16.36
N ARG A 98 -17.67 -12.43 17.66
CA ARG A 98 -18.77 -13.08 18.38
C ARG A 98 -19.97 -12.15 18.41
N ASN A 99 -21.12 -12.64 17.96
CA ASN A 99 -22.36 -11.99 18.27
C ASN A 99 -22.71 -12.17 19.75
N PRO A 100 -22.75 -11.08 20.54
CA PRO A 100 -23.15 -11.20 21.92
C PRO A 100 -24.59 -11.73 21.98
N GLY A 101 -24.82 -12.81 22.71
CA GLY A 101 -26.15 -13.36 22.91
C GLY A 101 -26.60 -14.46 21.96
N LYS A 102 -25.80 -14.85 20.99
CA LYS A 102 -26.02 -16.07 20.21
C LYS A 102 -25.08 -17.17 20.65
N GLU A 103 -25.65 -18.31 20.98
CA GLU A 103 -24.85 -19.53 21.14
C GLU A 103 -24.19 -19.87 19.79
N ARG A 104 -22.95 -20.23 19.89
CA ARG A 104 -22.17 -20.52 18.73
C ARG A 104 -22.30 -21.94 18.28
N ASN A 105 -22.78 -22.10 17.11
CA ASN A 105 -22.40 -23.22 16.29
C ASN A 105 -21.21 -22.75 15.44
N GLY A 106 -20.17 -23.56 15.34
CA GLY A 106 -18.94 -23.18 14.65
C GLY A 106 -19.12 -22.71 13.21
N ASP A 107 -20.23 -23.11 12.58
CA ASP A 107 -20.55 -22.75 11.20
C ASP A 107 -21.19 -21.38 11.04
N ASP A 108 -21.85 -20.88 12.08
CA ASP A 108 -22.60 -19.64 12.00
C ASP A 108 -21.73 -18.42 11.83
N THR A 109 -20.51 -18.49 12.29
CA THR A 109 -19.61 -17.36 12.26
C THR A 109 -19.03 -17.14 10.86
N ILE A 110 -18.65 -18.21 10.20
CA ILE A 110 -18.06 -18.14 8.85
C ILE A 110 -19.11 -17.76 7.81
N ALA A 111 -20.31 -18.32 7.92
CA ALA A 111 -21.39 -18.04 6.98
C ALA A 111 -21.83 -16.58 7.00
N LYS A 112 -21.79 -15.91 8.15
CA LYS A 112 -22.13 -14.50 8.28
C LYS A 112 -21.09 -13.56 7.67
N TYR A 113 -19.83 -13.94 7.70
CA TYR A 113 -18.75 -13.09 7.23
C TYR A 113 -18.38 -13.31 5.78
N ASN A 114 -19.00 -14.28 5.15
CA ASN A 114 -18.97 -14.39 3.70
C ASN A 114 -19.94 -13.42 3.03
N ASP A 115 -20.80 -12.78 3.80
CA ASP A 115 -21.67 -11.75 3.30
C ASP A 115 -20.91 -10.44 3.25
N SER A 116 -20.67 -9.98 2.05
CA SER A 116 -19.79 -8.87 1.74
C SER A 116 -20.18 -7.53 2.35
N ASP A 117 -21.40 -7.42 2.86
CA ASP A 117 -21.90 -6.16 3.38
C ASP A 117 -21.36 -5.81 4.76
N GLU A 118 -20.80 -6.77 5.47
CA GLU A 118 -20.35 -6.55 6.84
C GLU A 118 -18.87 -6.28 6.98
N TRP A 119 -18.03 -6.76 6.04
CA TRP A 119 -16.59 -6.62 6.17
C TRP A 119 -15.85 -6.50 4.84
N PRO A 120 -16.02 -5.42 4.13
CA PRO A 120 -15.16 -5.15 2.99
C PRO A 120 -13.81 -4.64 3.48
N VAL A 121 -13.02 -5.50 4.06
CA VAL A 121 -11.68 -5.13 4.52
C VAL A 121 -10.67 -5.25 3.39
N SER A 122 -11.09 -5.02 2.19
CA SER A 122 -10.18 -4.96 1.06
C SER A 122 -9.50 -3.61 0.90
N GLN A 123 -9.92 -2.61 1.68
CA GLN A 123 -9.30 -1.30 1.63
C GLN A 123 -8.18 -1.21 2.67
N PRO A 124 -6.96 -0.97 2.25
CA PRO A 124 -5.81 -0.85 3.15
C PRO A 124 -5.80 0.51 3.84
N VAL A 125 -6.83 0.77 4.61
CA VAL A 125 -7.01 2.06 5.26
C VAL A 125 -5.87 2.30 6.25
N GLY A 126 -5.21 3.43 6.10
CA GLY A 126 -4.14 3.85 7.00
C GLY A 126 -2.79 3.18 6.76
N MET A 127 -2.65 2.39 5.72
CA MET A 127 -1.39 1.70 5.41
C MET A 127 -0.40 2.55 4.63
N TYR A 128 -0.90 3.56 3.97
CA TYR A 128 -0.03 4.51 3.28
C TYR A 128 0.67 5.46 4.23
#